data_5268b8b2dd5b8c9e7cc0243e572f3c1e
#
_entry.id   5268b8b2dd5b8c9e7cc0243e572f3c1e
#
_cell.length_a   1.000
_cell.length_b   1.000
_cell.length_c   1.000
_cell.angle_alpha   90.00
_cell.angle_beta   90.00
_cell.angle_gamma   90.00
#
_symmetry.space_group_name_H-M   'P 1'
#
loop_
_entity.id
_entity.type
_entity.pdbx_description
1 polymer ?
#
loop_
_entity_poly.entity_id
_entity_poly.type
_entity_poly.pdbx_seq_one_letter_code
_entity_poly.pdbx_strand_id
1 'polypeptide(L)'
;MARPRLKSNNAGKLMDAAERHIRQSGYNAFSFRELAKEVGIKSSSVHYYFPTKADLAAAVARRYTDRFVAALQEKSPSVRIQACKKAFREAYLTDGQMCLCGVLASESAALPEVVALEVRRFFDLCLGLLSERKEGAVTRKVALGIMAKLEGALLLARVYGAVRAFDEATRSLQ
;
A
#
# COMPACT_ATOMS: atom_id res chain seq x y z
N MET A 1 22.58 -18.74 24.20
CA MET A 1 22.57 -18.12 22.86
C MET A 1 21.12 -17.99 22.35
N ALA A 2 20.43 -16.86 22.66
CA ALA A 2 19.03 -16.64 22.22
C ALA A 2 18.83 -15.17 21.82
N ARG A 3 19.33 -14.74 20.64
CA ARG A 3 19.16 -13.38 20.14
C ARG A 3 18.66 -13.17 18.69
N PRO A 4 18.32 -14.17 17.86
CA PRO A 4 17.82 -13.91 16.50
C PRO A 4 16.34 -13.45 16.47
N ARG A 5 15.49 -13.96 17.35
CA ARG A 5 14.03 -13.74 17.34
C ARG A 5 13.61 -12.30 17.69
N LEU A 6 14.31 -11.63 18.60
CA LEU A 6 14.04 -10.24 18.99
C LEU A 6 14.39 -9.23 17.88
N LYS A 7 15.44 -9.49 17.08
CA LYS A 7 15.88 -8.62 15.99
C LYS A 7 14.85 -8.61 14.83
N SER A 8 14.34 -9.76 14.44
CA SER A 8 13.31 -9.90 13.39
C SER A 8 12.00 -9.19 13.76
N ASN A 9 11.63 -9.18 15.03
CA ASN A 9 10.40 -8.56 15.52
C ASN A 9 10.44 -7.01 15.44
N ASN A 10 11.60 -6.39 15.73
CA ASN A 10 11.70 -4.91 15.72
C ASN A 10 11.66 -4.34 14.29
N ALA A 11 12.29 -4.98 13.31
CA ALA A 11 12.18 -4.56 11.91
C ALA A 11 10.71 -4.61 11.43
N GLY A 12 9.98 -5.68 11.76
CA GLY A 12 8.56 -5.80 11.47
C GLY A 12 7.74 -4.68 12.11
N LYS A 13 7.93 -4.44 13.41
CA LYS A 13 7.23 -3.37 14.14
C LYS A 13 7.53 -1.97 13.57
N LEU A 14 8.78 -1.71 13.17
CA LEU A 14 9.15 -0.45 12.52
C LEU A 14 8.43 -0.27 11.18
N MET A 15 8.37 -1.33 10.36
CA MET A 15 7.63 -1.30 9.11
C MET A 15 6.12 -1.13 9.35
N ASP A 16 5.54 -1.77 10.37
CA ASP A 16 4.11 -1.63 10.70
C ASP A 16 3.77 -0.19 11.12
N ALA A 17 4.61 0.41 11.97
CA ALA A 17 4.46 1.79 12.38
C ALA A 17 4.60 2.75 11.19
N ALA A 18 5.65 2.60 10.38
CA ALA A 18 5.87 3.41 9.19
C ALA A 18 4.73 3.28 8.17
N GLU A 19 4.19 2.07 7.97
CA GLU A 19 3.04 1.84 7.09
C GLU A 19 1.82 2.65 7.53
N ARG A 20 1.49 2.64 8.83
CA ARG A 20 0.38 3.44 9.36
C ARG A 20 0.58 4.94 9.12
N HIS A 21 1.75 5.46 9.47
CA HIS A 21 2.06 6.88 9.28
C HIS A 21 1.98 7.31 7.81
N ILE A 22 2.57 6.52 6.90
CA ILE A 22 2.53 6.81 5.46
C ILE A 22 1.08 6.81 4.95
N ARG A 23 0.29 5.79 5.29
CA ARG A 23 -1.10 5.69 4.84
C ARG A 23 -2.00 6.79 5.38
N GLN A 24 -1.67 7.36 6.54
CA GLN A 24 -2.41 8.47 7.13
C GLN A 24 -2.01 9.83 6.55
N SER A 25 -0.72 10.07 6.33
CA SER A 25 -0.23 11.44 6.12
C SER A 25 0.98 11.56 5.17
N GLY A 26 1.30 10.49 4.42
CA GLY A 26 2.31 10.52 3.37
C GLY A 26 3.74 10.19 3.81
N TYR A 27 4.68 10.34 2.87
CA TYR A 27 6.09 9.98 3.06
C TYR A 27 6.75 10.73 4.22
N ASN A 28 6.38 12.00 4.41
CA ASN A 28 6.99 12.86 5.41
C ASN A 28 6.37 12.72 6.81
N ALA A 29 5.36 11.87 7.00
CA ALA A 29 4.58 11.73 8.22
C ALA A 29 5.33 11.08 9.40
N PHE A 30 6.57 10.62 9.25
CA PHE A 30 7.33 10.00 10.31
C PHE A 30 8.82 10.36 10.28
N SER A 31 9.45 10.24 11.42
CA SER A 31 10.90 10.25 11.59
C SER A 31 11.37 8.96 12.30
N PHE A 32 12.64 8.62 12.16
CA PHE A 32 13.21 7.47 12.88
C PHE A 32 13.10 7.62 14.41
N ARG A 33 13.14 8.85 14.92
CA ARG A 33 12.99 9.12 16.35
C ARG A 33 11.58 8.82 16.84
N GLU A 34 10.56 9.19 16.07
CA GLU A 34 9.16 8.90 16.39
C GLU A 34 8.86 7.41 16.33
N LEU A 35 9.28 6.73 15.26
CA LEU A 35 9.11 5.29 15.14
C LEU A 35 9.85 4.51 16.25
N ALA A 36 11.06 4.93 16.60
CA ALA A 36 11.82 4.31 17.69
C ALA A 36 11.09 4.42 19.04
N LYS A 37 10.52 5.61 19.32
CA LYS A 37 9.71 5.85 20.52
C LYS A 37 8.47 4.96 20.54
N GLU A 38 7.77 4.86 19.42
CA GLU A 38 6.55 4.06 19.29
C GLU A 38 6.83 2.56 19.45
N VAL A 39 7.94 2.07 18.88
CA VAL A 39 8.34 0.65 18.98
C VAL A 39 9.03 0.31 20.30
N GLY A 40 9.43 1.31 21.08
CA GLY A 40 10.13 1.12 22.37
C GLY A 40 11.61 0.73 22.23
N ILE A 41 12.31 1.27 21.22
CA ILE A 41 13.73 1.03 20.98
C ILE A 41 14.51 2.36 20.92
N LYS A 42 15.84 2.27 20.96
CA LYS A 42 16.71 3.46 20.76
C LYS A 42 16.68 3.90 19.31
N SER A 43 16.65 5.21 19.03
CA SER A 43 16.67 5.75 17.67
C SER A 43 17.89 5.28 16.87
N SER A 44 19.05 5.17 17.50
CA SER A 44 20.25 4.61 16.87
C SER A 44 20.08 3.15 16.40
N SER A 45 19.18 2.39 17.03
CA SER A 45 18.91 1.01 16.63
C SER A 45 18.09 0.91 15.33
N VAL A 46 17.37 1.97 14.95
CA VAL A 46 16.60 1.99 13.69
C VAL A 46 17.55 1.93 12.50
N HIS A 47 18.65 2.69 12.54
CA HIS A 47 19.68 2.68 11.47
C HIS A 47 20.33 1.32 11.26
N TYR A 48 20.32 0.46 12.27
CA TYR A 48 20.78 -0.92 12.12
C TYR A 48 19.87 -1.75 11.18
N TYR A 49 18.57 -1.50 11.19
CA TYR A 49 17.60 -2.19 10.35
C TYR A 49 17.41 -1.52 9.00
N PHE A 50 17.38 -0.19 9.00
CA PHE A 50 17.15 0.64 7.82
C PHE A 50 18.14 1.81 7.82
N PRO A 51 19.13 1.81 6.91
CA PRO A 51 20.14 2.87 6.86
C PRO A 51 19.54 4.27 6.71
N THR A 52 18.52 4.39 5.85
CA THR A 52 17.83 5.67 5.60
C THR A 52 16.32 5.54 5.72
N LYS A 53 15.63 6.68 5.84
CA LYS A 53 14.18 6.76 5.78
C LYS A 53 13.62 6.21 4.45
N ALA A 54 14.36 6.45 3.35
CA ALA A 54 13.99 5.96 2.03
C ALA A 54 14.03 4.42 1.97
N ASP A 55 15.05 3.79 2.58
CA ASP A 55 15.15 2.32 2.64
C ASP A 55 13.99 1.72 3.42
N LEU A 56 13.61 2.33 4.54
CA LEU A 56 12.45 1.88 5.31
C LEU A 56 11.16 2.02 4.49
N ALA A 57 10.92 3.18 3.87
CA ALA A 57 9.71 3.41 3.09
C ALA A 57 9.62 2.47 1.87
N ALA A 58 10.74 2.22 1.18
CA ALA A 58 10.82 1.26 0.09
C ALA A 58 10.51 -0.17 0.57
N ALA A 59 11.08 -0.58 1.71
CA ALA A 59 10.80 -1.89 2.30
C ALA A 59 9.31 -2.04 2.69
N VAL A 60 8.70 -0.98 3.22
CA VAL A 60 7.27 -0.94 3.54
C VAL A 60 6.43 -1.07 2.27
N ALA A 61 6.74 -0.29 1.22
CA ALA A 61 6.02 -0.33 -0.05
C ALA A 61 6.14 -1.71 -0.72
N ARG A 62 7.34 -2.32 -0.69
CA ARG A 62 7.57 -3.69 -1.17
C ARG A 62 6.72 -4.71 -0.43
N ARG A 63 6.77 -4.71 0.91
CA ARG A 63 5.99 -5.63 1.75
C ARG A 63 4.49 -5.48 1.53
N TYR A 64 4.00 -4.24 1.43
CA TYR A 64 2.60 -3.95 1.12
C TYR A 64 2.19 -4.53 -0.23
N THR A 65 3.01 -4.29 -1.26
CA THR A 65 2.81 -4.82 -2.61
C THR A 65 2.74 -6.34 -2.61
N ASP A 66 3.71 -7.00 -1.98
CA ASP A 66 3.81 -8.46 -1.98
C ASP A 66 2.59 -9.10 -1.31
N ARG A 67 2.11 -8.54 -0.19
CA ARG A 67 0.88 -9.01 0.48
C ARG A 67 -0.35 -8.82 -0.40
N PHE A 68 -0.49 -7.65 -1.01
CA PHE A 68 -1.64 -7.31 -1.84
C PHE A 68 -1.70 -8.18 -3.10
N VAL A 69 -0.57 -8.32 -3.79
CA VAL A 69 -0.42 -9.12 -4.99
C VAL A 69 -0.68 -10.60 -4.71
N ALA A 70 -0.09 -11.15 -3.64
CA ALA A 70 -0.31 -12.54 -3.24
C ALA A 70 -1.80 -12.83 -3.00
N ALA A 71 -2.51 -11.95 -2.29
CA ALA A 71 -3.94 -12.10 -2.04
C ALA A 71 -4.80 -12.06 -3.32
N LEU A 72 -4.38 -11.29 -4.34
CA LEU A 72 -5.06 -11.28 -5.64
C LEU A 72 -4.69 -12.49 -6.51
N GLN A 73 -3.45 -12.98 -6.44
CA GLN A 73 -3.01 -14.16 -7.20
C GLN A 73 -3.74 -15.43 -6.79
N GLU A 74 -4.12 -15.56 -5.51
CA GLU A 74 -4.95 -16.66 -5.00
C GLU A 74 -6.35 -16.67 -5.62
N LYS A 75 -6.80 -15.60 -6.26
CA LYS A 75 -8.12 -15.49 -6.88
C LYS A 75 -8.06 -15.82 -8.36
N SER A 76 -9.12 -16.47 -8.87
CA SER A 76 -9.27 -16.67 -10.32
C SER A 76 -9.36 -15.31 -11.03
N PRO A 77 -8.84 -15.19 -12.27
CA PRO A 77 -8.87 -13.93 -13.02
C PRO A 77 -10.25 -13.28 -13.12
N SER A 78 -11.32 -14.08 -13.17
CA SER A 78 -12.70 -13.60 -13.29
C SER A 78 -13.20 -12.81 -12.08
N VAL A 79 -12.65 -13.03 -10.89
CA VAL A 79 -13.07 -12.34 -9.66
C VAL A 79 -12.05 -11.33 -9.11
N ARG A 80 -10.91 -11.15 -9.80
CA ARG A 80 -9.84 -10.25 -9.31
C ARG A 80 -10.27 -8.80 -9.18
N ILE A 81 -11.13 -8.31 -10.09
CA ILE A 81 -11.66 -6.94 -10.02
C ILE A 81 -12.46 -6.77 -8.72
N GLN A 82 -13.34 -7.72 -8.42
CA GLN A 82 -14.15 -7.68 -7.18
C GLN A 82 -13.28 -7.86 -5.93
N ALA A 83 -12.28 -8.73 -5.99
CA ALA A 83 -11.33 -8.91 -4.88
C ALA A 83 -10.52 -7.63 -4.62
N CYS A 84 -10.05 -6.96 -5.67
CA CYS A 84 -9.36 -5.68 -5.58
C CYS A 84 -10.27 -4.60 -4.98
N LYS A 85 -11.49 -4.44 -5.51
CA LYS A 85 -12.51 -3.52 -4.97
C LYS A 85 -12.76 -3.78 -3.48
N LYS A 86 -12.95 -5.05 -3.10
CA LYS A 86 -13.16 -5.45 -1.70
C LYS A 86 -11.96 -5.07 -0.82
N ALA A 87 -10.73 -5.34 -1.26
CA ALA A 87 -9.51 -5.02 -0.52
C ALA A 87 -9.36 -3.51 -0.27
N PHE A 88 -9.67 -2.67 -1.27
CA PHE A 88 -9.67 -1.21 -1.12
C PHE A 88 -10.73 -0.74 -0.12
N ARG A 89 -11.94 -1.29 -0.23
CA ARG A 89 -13.04 -0.96 0.68
C ARG A 89 -12.73 -1.34 2.13
N GLU A 90 -12.19 -2.54 2.35
CA GLU A 90 -11.83 -3.04 3.67
C GLU A 90 -10.69 -2.23 4.29
N ALA A 91 -9.71 -1.81 3.50
CA ALA A 91 -8.64 -0.93 3.96
C ALA A 91 -9.18 0.38 4.56
N TYR A 92 -10.20 0.98 3.93
CA TYR A 92 -10.87 2.16 4.46
C TYR A 92 -11.67 1.85 5.73
N LEU A 93 -12.43 0.75 5.74
CA LEU A 93 -13.30 0.40 6.88
C LEU A 93 -12.51 0.04 8.15
N THR A 94 -11.33 -0.56 8.01
CA THR A 94 -10.53 -0.99 9.16
C THR A 94 -9.97 0.20 9.94
N ASP A 95 -9.38 1.17 9.26
CA ASP A 95 -8.62 2.26 9.90
C ASP A 95 -8.84 3.64 9.25
N GLY A 96 -9.78 3.78 8.32
CA GLY A 96 -9.92 4.99 7.48
C GLY A 96 -8.71 5.25 6.58
N GLN A 97 -7.87 4.23 6.38
CA GLN A 97 -6.58 4.39 5.72
C GLN A 97 -6.69 4.28 4.21
N MET A 98 -5.82 5.05 3.54
CA MET A 98 -5.65 5.04 2.09
C MET A 98 -4.82 3.83 1.63
N CYS A 99 -4.86 3.53 0.33
CA CYS A 99 -3.85 2.69 -0.29
C CYS A 99 -2.46 3.29 -0.08
N LEU A 100 -1.51 2.51 0.44
CA LEU A 100 -0.14 2.98 0.69
C LEU A 100 0.50 3.56 -0.57
N CYS A 101 0.43 2.79 -1.66
CA CYS A 101 1.05 3.20 -2.92
C CYS A 101 0.30 4.35 -3.59
N GLY A 102 -1.02 4.47 -3.39
CA GLY A 102 -1.80 5.62 -3.84
C GLY A 102 -1.39 6.92 -3.15
N VAL A 103 -1.20 6.89 -1.82
CA VAL A 103 -0.68 8.04 -1.06
C VAL A 103 0.71 8.43 -1.54
N LEU A 104 1.64 7.46 -1.61
CA LEU A 104 2.99 7.73 -2.09
C LEU A 104 3.00 8.25 -3.54
N ALA A 105 2.15 7.71 -4.42
CA ALA A 105 2.05 8.16 -5.81
C ALA A 105 1.64 9.64 -5.93
N SER A 106 0.82 10.15 -5.02
CA SER A 106 0.44 11.56 -5.00
C SER A 106 1.62 12.51 -4.69
N GLU A 107 2.68 12.00 -4.08
CA GLU A 107 3.91 12.72 -3.75
C GLU A 107 5.07 12.38 -4.72
N SER A 108 4.80 11.71 -5.84
CA SER A 108 5.81 11.08 -6.71
C SER A 108 6.95 12.00 -7.15
N ALA A 109 6.69 13.30 -7.35
CA ALA A 109 7.71 14.28 -7.73
C ALA A 109 8.77 14.55 -6.63
N ALA A 110 8.45 14.27 -5.37
CA ALA A 110 9.31 14.51 -4.21
C ALA A 110 9.84 13.22 -3.57
N LEU A 111 9.44 12.05 -4.06
CA LEU A 111 9.87 10.77 -3.51
C LEU A 111 11.33 10.45 -3.87
N PRO A 112 12.11 9.86 -2.94
CA PRO A 112 13.36 9.20 -3.30
C PRO A 112 13.13 8.13 -4.36
N GLU A 113 14.08 7.98 -5.28
CA GLU A 113 13.97 7.07 -6.43
C GLU A 113 13.64 5.63 -6.02
N VAL A 114 14.30 5.12 -4.96
CA VAL A 114 14.06 3.75 -4.45
C VAL A 114 12.62 3.53 -3.99
N VAL A 115 11.95 4.56 -3.48
CA VAL A 115 10.53 4.51 -3.08
C VAL A 115 9.63 4.59 -4.31
N ALA A 116 9.94 5.50 -5.24
CA ALA A 116 9.19 5.66 -6.48
C ALA A 116 9.18 4.38 -7.33
N LEU A 117 10.30 3.64 -7.36
CA LEU A 117 10.40 2.34 -8.04
C LEU A 117 9.45 1.30 -7.42
N GLU A 118 9.36 1.20 -6.10
CA GLU A 118 8.42 0.26 -5.45
C GLU A 118 6.95 0.66 -5.65
N VAL A 119 6.65 1.96 -5.67
CA VAL A 119 5.31 2.46 -6.00
C VAL A 119 4.93 2.08 -7.43
N ARG A 120 5.83 2.27 -8.40
CA ARG A 120 5.63 1.86 -9.78
C ARG A 120 5.41 0.35 -9.88
N ARG A 121 6.24 -0.44 -9.18
CA ARG A 121 6.12 -1.90 -9.12
C ARG A 121 4.72 -2.34 -8.67
N PHE A 122 4.16 -1.70 -7.64
CA PHE A 122 2.79 -1.98 -7.18
C PHE A 122 1.77 -1.85 -8.31
N PHE A 123 1.75 -0.70 -8.97
CA PHE A 123 0.79 -0.45 -10.05
C PHE A 123 1.00 -1.40 -11.23
N ASP A 124 2.25 -1.64 -11.64
CA ASP A 124 2.54 -2.54 -12.76
C ASP A 124 2.07 -3.98 -12.49
N LEU A 125 2.29 -4.50 -11.28
CA LEU A 125 1.82 -5.83 -10.87
C LEU A 125 0.28 -5.89 -10.80
N CYS A 126 -0.37 -4.88 -10.22
CA CYS A 126 -1.83 -4.80 -10.17
C CYS A 126 -2.44 -4.75 -11.58
N LEU A 127 -1.87 -3.92 -12.47
CA LEU A 127 -2.33 -3.82 -13.87
C LEU A 127 -2.14 -5.14 -14.61
N GLY A 128 -1.01 -5.85 -14.41
CA GLY A 128 -0.76 -7.17 -14.95
C GLY A 128 -1.85 -8.16 -14.54
N LEU A 129 -2.08 -8.29 -13.23
CA LEU A 129 -3.07 -9.22 -12.67
C LEU A 129 -4.51 -8.93 -13.11
N LEU A 130 -4.88 -7.65 -13.22
CA LEU A 130 -6.21 -7.25 -13.67
C LEU A 130 -6.39 -7.44 -15.17
N SER A 131 -5.31 -7.47 -15.96
CA SER A 131 -5.34 -7.71 -17.41
C SER A 131 -5.34 -9.20 -17.79
N GLU A 132 -5.01 -10.10 -16.85
CA GLU A 132 -5.00 -11.56 -17.08
C GLU A 132 -6.43 -12.12 -17.12
N ARG A 133 -7.04 -12.19 -18.32
CA ARG A 133 -8.31 -12.92 -18.55
C ARG A 133 -8.19 -13.82 -19.78
N LYS A 134 -8.67 -15.07 -19.67
CA LYS A 134 -8.64 -16.06 -20.75
C LYS A 134 -9.69 -15.79 -21.85
N GLU A 135 -10.81 -15.13 -21.51
CA GLU A 135 -11.87 -14.76 -22.44
C GLU A 135 -12.33 -13.33 -22.20
N GLY A 136 -12.38 -12.49 -23.23
CA GLY A 136 -12.74 -11.08 -23.13
C GLY A 136 -11.68 -10.27 -22.39
N ALA A 137 -10.46 -10.22 -22.91
CA ALA A 137 -9.30 -9.60 -22.29
C ALA A 137 -9.60 -8.20 -21.78
N VAL A 138 -9.49 -7.98 -20.45
CA VAL A 138 -9.38 -6.66 -19.89
C VAL A 138 -8.06 -6.09 -20.37
N THR A 139 -8.11 -5.15 -21.32
CA THR A 139 -6.90 -4.52 -21.83
C THR A 139 -6.21 -3.73 -20.72
N ARG A 140 -4.90 -3.48 -20.85
CA ARG A 140 -4.17 -2.60 -19.92
C ARG A 140 -4.87 -1.24 -19.76
N LYS A 141 -5.50 -0.71 -20.80
CA LYS A 141 -6.29 0.52 -20.76
C LYS A 141 -7.47 0.42 -19.78
N VAL A 142 -8.19 -0.68 -19.80
CA VAL A 142 -9.31 -0.92 -18.89
C VAL A 142 -8.81 -1.14 -17.47
N ALA A 143 -7.73 -1.90 -17.28
CA ALA A 143 -7.09 -2.09 -15.97
C ALA A 143 -6.63 -0.77 -15.35
N LEU A 144 -6.05 0.14 -16.14
CA LEU A 144 -5.72 1.51 -15.71
C LEU A 144 -6.97 2.27 -15.23
N GLY A 145 -8.07 2.18 -15.98
CA GLY A 145 -9.35 2.81 -15.58
C GLY A 145 -9.90 2.24 -14.28
N ILE A 146 -9.77 0.93 -14.05
CA ILE A 146 -10.18 0.27 -12.80
C ILE A 146 -9.34 0.80 -11.63
N MET A 147 -8.00 0.81 -11.74
CA MET A 147 -7.12 1.29 -10.69
C MET A 147 -7.35 2.77 -10.38
N ALA A 148 -7.46 3.61 -11.41
CA ALA A 148 -7.76 5.05 -11.24
C ALA A 148 -9.10 5.27 -10.52
N LYS A 149 -10.12 4.46 -10.84
CA LYS A 149 -11.43 4.52 -10.19
C LYS A 149 -11.37 4.08 -8.73
N LEU A 150 -10.63 3.02 -8.40
CA LEU A 150 -10.48 2.53 -7.03
C LEU A 150 -9.73 3.55 -6.15
N GLU A 151 -8.61 4.09 -6.63
CA GLU A 151 -7.83 5.11 -5.90
C GLU A 151 -8.64 6.41 -5.73
N GLY A 152 -9.30 6.90 -6.78
CA GLY A 152 -10.15 8.09 -6.71
C GLY A 152 -11.35 7.89 -5.79
N ALA A 153 -12.00 6.72 -5.83
CA ALA A 153 -13.12 6.40 -4.94
C ALA A 153 -12.68 6.36 -3.47
N LEU A 154 -11.49 5.83 -3.19
CA LEU A 154 -10.93 5.79 -1.83
C LEU A 154 -10.63 7.21 -1.32
N LEU A 155 -10.07 8.08 -2.21
CA LEU A 155 -9.84 9.48 -1.90
C LEU A 155 -11.16 10.21 -1.56
N LEU A 156 -12.21 10.01 -2.34
CA LEU A 156 -13.51 10.60 -2.09
C LEU A 156 -14.13 10.08 -0.78
N ALA A 157 -14.04 8.79 -0.50
CA ALA A 157 -14.50 8.23 0.77
C ALA A 157 -13.83 8.91 1.96
N ARG A 158 -12.52 9.17 1.86
CA ARG A 158 -11.75 9.86 2.91
C ARG A 158 -12.20 11.31 3.07
N VAL A 159 -12.35 12.07 1.98
CA VAL A 159 -12.78 13.48 2.02
C VAL A 159 -14.16 13.64 2.63
N TYR A 160 -15.10 12.76 2.28
CA TYR A 160 -16.47 12.79 2.80
C TYR A 160 -16.65 12.07 4.14
N GLY A 161 -15.64 11.37 4.65
CA GLY A 161 -15.74 10.57 5.87
C GLY A 161 -16.75 9.42 5.76
N ALA A 162 -17.04 8.96 4.54
CA ALA A 162 -18.14 8.00 4.29
C ALA A 162 -17.77 6.96 3.23
N VAL A 163 -17.77 5.68 3.60
CA VAL A 163 -17.54 4.55 2.68
C VAL A 163 -18.55 4.51 1.54
N ARG A 164 -19.73 5.09 1.73
CA ARG A 164 -20.76 5.20 0.70
C ARG A 164 -20.26 5.88 -0.57
N ALA A 165 -19.39 6.90 -0.45
CA ALA A 165 -18.79 7.54 -1.61
C ALA A 165 -17.93 6.57 -2.45
N PHE A 166 -17.19 5.66 -1.78
CA PHE A 166 -16.47 4.58 -2.46
C PHE A 166 -17.42 3.61 -3.17
N ASP A 167 -18.47 3.18 -2.46
CA ASP A 167 -19.44 2.20 -2.99
C ASP A 167 -20.18 2.75 -4.21
N GLU A 168 -20.60 4.02 -4.19
CA GLU A 168 -21.25 4.69 -5.31
C GLU A 168 -20.32 4.86 -6.50
N ALA A 169 -19.10 5.34 -6.29
CA ALA A 169 -18.12 5.55 -7.35
C ALA A 169 -17.68 4.25 -8.04
N THR A 170 -17.65 3.13 -7.28
CA THR A 170 -17.21 1.82 -7.79
C THR A 170 -18.35 0.88 -8.19
N ARG A 171 -19.61 1.34 -8.19
CA ARG A 171 -20.77 0.51 -8.50
C ARG A 171 -20.68 -0.19 -9.85
N SER A 172 -20.14 0.46 -10.85
CA SER A 172 -19.97 -0.08 -12.22
C SER A 172 -18.82 -1.05 -12.40
N LEU A 173 -17.97 -1.28 -11.37
CA LEU A 173 -16.93 -2.29 -11.41
C LEU A 173 -17.56 -3.65 -11.11
N GLN A 174 -17.72 -4.47 -12.13
CA GLN A 174 -18.23 -5.84 -12.06
C GLN A 174 -17.14 -6.85 -12.38
#